data_e74ef9c0cf7e50a957d5bee3f54daeb4
#
_entry.id   e74ef9c0cf7e50a957d5bee3f54daeb4
#
_cell.length_a   1.000
_cell.length_b   1.000
_cell.length_c   1.000
_cell.angle_alpha   90.00
_cell.angle_beta   90.00
_cell.angle_gamma   90.00
#
_symmetry.space_group_name_H-M   'P 1'
#
loop_
_entity.id
_entity.type
_entity.pdbx_description
1 polymer ?
#
loop_
_entity_poly.entity_id
_entity_poly.type
_entity_poly.pdbx_seq_one_letter_code
_entity_poly.pdbx_strand_id
1 'polypeptide(L)'
;NDTTITHTWTDSYPYSCISVFAIHPQYANLHALPELKDAKARAEAEKTCAELNALDKIDYEKVNGFKINYLRQIFNQEGEKMMKTAEYKAFFQDTEQWLVPYAQYSYLRDKNGTADFNQWPDHQVWDEAERKALTDPKTAAYKNVAFFYFVQFVLDRQMQEAHEYAKAKGVILKGDIPIGVNRNGCDVWMEPKYFNLNGQAGAPPDDFSANGQNWGFPTYNWFEMLKDGCQWWNRRFQNMARYFDAYRIDHVLGFFRIWEIPVSSVHGLLGQFAPALAMSREEIESYGLHFQDDRFTRPFITDWVLDRVFHERAGEVKEKYLDRLDDERYQMKPEVDTQRKVEALFADATDEKELWLRDGLYALISDVLFVRDHTNPGVFHPRISAQLDFIYESLYDNDKAAFNRLYNDYFYRRNNQFWYQEAMKKLPKLVQATRMLVCAEDLGMVPDCVPWVMDELKILSLELQSMPKDPSVKFGHLSRNPYRSVCTISSHDMPTLRMWWDENIQRTQEYYNTMLYRQGPAPHPLPGWLASDIISRHLTSPSMLCILSIQDWLATDEALRLPDANAERINIPANPKHYWRYRMHLNIEDLAADKRFVQNITEMISQSGRV
;
A
#
# COMPACT_ATOMS: atom_id res chain seq x y z
N ASN A 1 5.66 -7.89 -7.58
CA ASN A 1 6.12 -6.90 -8.59
C ASN A 1 7.55 -6.44 -8.29
N ASP A 2 8.25 -5.91 -9.31
CA ASP A 2 9.59 -5.36 -9.13
C ASP A 2 9.52 -3.96 -8.52
N THR A 3 10.23 -3.73 -7.43
CA THR A 3 10.29 -2.47 -6.67
C THR A 3 11.70 -1.87 -6.66
N THR A 4 12.57 -2.28 -7.58
CA THR A 4 13.97 -1.85 -7.63
C THR A 4 14.09 -0.41 -8.13
N ILE A 5 14.17 0.54 -7.20
CA ILE A 5 14.24 1.99 -7.45
C ILE A 5 15.63 2.53 -7.15
N THR A 6 16.11 2.28 -5.93
CA THR A 6 17.35 2.88 -5.39
C THR A 6 18.47 1.87 -5.18
N HIS A 7 18.20 0.57 -5.30
CA HIS A 7 19.07 -0.54 -4.89
C HIS A 7 19.41 -0.53 -3.40
N THR A 8 18.62 0.17 -2.58
CA THR A 8 18.78 0.21 -1.13
C THR A 8 17.63 -0.54 -0.42
N TRP A 9 17.72 -0.64 0.89
CA TRP A 9 16.69 -1.28 1.71
C TRP A 9 15.28 -0.64 1.56
N THR A 10 15.19 0.60 1.10
CA THR A 10 13.90 1.27 0.84
C THR A 10 13.08 0.57 -0.25
N ASP A 11 13.75 -0.15 -1.15
CA ASP A 11 13.10 -0.96 -2.19
C ASP A 11 12.41 -2.22 -1.64
N SER A 12 12.59 -2.51 -0.34
CA SER A 12 11.87 -3.60 0.34
C SER A 12 10.36 -3.37 0.45
N TYR A 13 9.89 -2.14 0.22
CA TYR A 13 8.48 -1.78 0.27
C TYR A 13 7.73 -2.29 -0.98
N PRO A 14 6.86 -3.31 -0.86
CA PRO A 14 6.34 -4.05 -2.02
C PRO A 14 5.29 -3.30 -2.83
N TYR A 15 4.72 -2.22 -2.29
CA TYR A 15 3.68 -1.44 -2.97
C TYR A 15 4.21 -0.36 -3.92
N SER A 16 5.50 -0.04 -3.86
CA SER A 16 6.13 0.98 -4.71
C SER A 16 6.81 0.35 -5.93
N CYS A 17 6.05 -0.36 -6.77
CA CYS A 17 6.60 -1.07 -7.91
C CYS A 17 6.95 -0.13 -9.07
N ILE A 18 8.07 -0.44 -9.74
CA ILE A 18 8.45 0.20 -11.01
C ILE A 18 7.68 -0.38 -12.20
N SER A 19 7.24 -1.63 -12.08
CA SER A 19 6.39 -2.28 -13.07
C SER A 19 5.43 -3.25 -12.40
N VAL A 20 4.16 -3.17 -12.75
CA VAL A 20 3.12 -4.12 -12.30
C VAL A 20 3.18 -5.46 -13.02
N PHE A 21 4.01 -5.59 -14.03
CA PHE A 21 4.17 -6.80 -14.84
C PHE A 21 5.40 -7.61 -14.46
N ALA A 22 6.49 -6.96 -14.09
CA ALA A 22 7.76 -7.61 -13.80
C ALA A 22 7.79 -8.22 -12.40
N ILE A 23 8.44 -9.38 -12.28
CA ILE A 23 8.69 -10.05 -11.00
C ILE A 23 10.02 -9.53 -10.43
N HIS A 24 10.03 -9.29 -9.12
CA HIS A 24 11.23 -8.81 -8.43
C HIS A 24 12.35 -9.86 -8.48
N PRO A 25 13.58 -9.49 -8.85
CA PRO A 25 14.71 -10.43 -8.95
C PRO A 25 15.03 -11.20 -7.66
N GLN A 26 14.66 -10.68 -6.50
CA GLN A 26 14.86 -11.38 -5.21
C GLN A 26 14.17 -12.75 -5.14
N TYR A 27 13.14 -12.98 -5.94
CA TYR A 27 12.42 -14.26 -5.98
C TYR A 27 13.14 -15.34 -6.80
N ALA A 28 14.23 -15.02 -7.48
CA ALA A 28 14.99 -16.02 -8.24
C ALA A 28 15.53 -17.10 -7.31
N ASN A 29 15.19 -18.37 -7.61
CA ASN A 29 15.81 -19.54 -7.01
C ASN A 29 17.11 -19.85 -7.75
N LEU A 30 18.24 -19.52 -7.12
CA LEU A 30 19.56 -19.69 -7.76
C LEU A 30 19.95 -21.16 -7.89
N HIS A 31 19.47 -22.04 -7.00
CA HIS A 31 19.74 -23.47 -7.05
C HIS A 31 19.05 -24.20 -8.22
N ALA A 32 18.00 -23.60 -8.80
CA ALA A 32 17.33 -24.13 -9.99
C ALA A 32 17.99 -23.68 -11.30
N LEU A 33 19.07 -22.89 -11.22
CA LEU A 33 19.85 -22.47 -12.37
C LEU A 33 21.04 -23.38 -12.60
N PRO A 34 21.64 -23.39 -13.84
CA PRO A 34 22.90 -24.06 -14.08
C PRO A 34 23.98 -23.59 -13.11
N GLU A 35 24.86 -24.50 -12.70
CA GLU A 35 26.01 -24.15 -11.86
C GLU A 35 26.96 -23.19 -12.56
N LEU A 36 27.58 -22.31 -11.78
CA LEU A 36 28.69 -21.50 -12.29
C LEU A 36 29.87 -22.40 -12.68
N LYS A 37 30.41 -22.22 -13.89
CA LYS A 37 31.55 -23.01 -14.41
C LYS A 37 32.85 -22.69 -13.67
N ASP A 38 32.99 -21.44 -13.22
CA ASP A 38 34.14 -21.03 -12.42
C ASP A 38 34.01 -21.58 -10.99
N ALA A 39 34.90 -22.50 -10.61
CA ALA A 39 34.87 -23.16 -9.30
C ALA A 39 35.07 -22.18 -8.14
N LYS A 40 35.87 -21.12 -8.33
CA LYS A 40 36.09 -20.11 -7.29
C LYS A 40 34.83 -19.25 -7.09
N ALA A 41 34.22 -18.81 -8.19
CA ALA A 41 32.98 -18.06 -8.14
C ALA A 41 31.83 -18.88 -7.50
N ARG A 42 31.77 -20.18 -7.79
CA ARG A 42 30.79 -21.09 -7.19
C ARG A 42 31.00 -21.23 -5.69
N ALA A 43 32.21 -21.49 -5.23
CA ALA A 43 32.52 -21.60 -3.80
C ALA A 43 32.25 -20.29 -3.03
N GLU A 44 32.52 -19.14 -3.62
CA GLU A 44 32.21 -17.83 -3.03
C GLU A 44 30.69 -17.61 -2.97
N ALA A 45 29.95 -18.01 -3.99
CA ALA A 45 28.49 -17.93 -3.99
C ALA A 45 27.86 -18.82 -2.90
N GLU A 46 28.33 -20.06 -2.73
CA GLU A 46 27.86 -20.96 -1.68
C GLU A 46 28.13 -20.39 -0.28
N LYS A 47 29.33 -19.83 -0.07
CA LYS A 47 29.69 -19.14 1.17
C LYS A 47 28.76 -17.96 1.47
N THR A 48 28.54 -17.09 0.49
CA THR A 48 27.65 -15.93 0.61
C THR A 48 26.20 -16.35 0.90
N CYS A 49 25.70 -17.39 0.24
CA CYS A 49 24.38 -17.95 0.55
C CYS A 49 24.28 -18.40 2.00
N ALA A 50 25.29 -19.14 2.51
CA ALA A 50 25.32 -19.61 3.89
C ALA A 50 25.34 -18.45 4.89
N GLU A 51 26.15 -17.42 4.65
CA GLU A 51 26.23 -16.21 5.47
C GLU A 51 24.89 -15.45 5.51
N LEU A 52 24.26 -15.23 4.37
CA LEU A 52 22.98 -14.52 4.29
C LEU A 52 21.82 -15.34 4.89
N ASN A 53 21.85 -16.67 4.73
CA ASN A 53 20.88 -17.57 5.33
C ASN A 53 21.02 -17.70 6.86
N ALA A 54 22.15 -17.36 7.44
CA ALA A 54 22.37 -17.36 8.88
C ALA A 54 21.82 -16.10 9.60
N LEU A 55 21.39 -15.09 8.86
CA LEU A 55 20.84 -13.85 9.43
C LEU A 55 19.44 -14.07 9.99
N ASP A 56 19.12 -13.47 11.15
CA ASP A 56 17.79 -13.49 11.75
C ASP A 56 16.74 -12.73 10.93
N LYS A 57 17.17 -11.71 10.20
CA LYS A 57 16.33 -10.85 9.35
C LYS A 57 16.95 -10.73 7.97
N ILE A 58 16.13 -10.44 6.97
CA ILE A 58 16.61 -10.24 5.61
C ILE A 58 17.46 -8.96 5.54
N ASP A 59 18.69 -9.06 5.05
CA ASP A 59 19.47 -7.93 4.57
C ASP A 59 19.15 -7.73 3.10
N TYR A 60 18.19 -6.86 2.84
CA TYR A 60 17.62 -6.66 1.50
C TYR A 60 18.69 -6.29 0.46
N GLU A 61 19.57 -5.34 0.80
CA GLU A 61 20.61 -4.85 -0.13
C GLU A 61 21.60 -5.96 -0.50
N LYS A 62 22.12 -6.68 0.50
CA LYS A 62 23.07 -7.76 0.25
C LYS A 62 22.45 -8.91 -0.52
N VAL A 63 21.22 -9.32 -0.19
CA VAL A 63 20.53 -10.39 -0.91
C VAL A 63 20.30 -10.03 -2.36
N ASN A 64 19.78 -8.83 -2.64
CA ASN A 64 19.51 -8.41 -4.02
C ASN A 64 20.78 -8.19 -4.81
N GLY A 65 21.79 -7.53 -4.23
CA GLY A 65 23.09 -7.35 -4.87
C GLY A 65 23.74 -8.67 -5.24
N PHE A 66 23.71 -9.64 -4.32
CA PHE A 66 24.23 -10.99 -4.56
C PHE A 66 23.45 -11.71 -5.68
N LYS A 67 22.11 -11.72 -5.63
CA LYS A 67 21.29 -12.41 -6.64
C LYS A 67 21.46 -11.80 -8.03
N ILE A 68 21.45 -10.49 -8.16
CA ILE A 68 21.67 -9.81 -9.43
C ILE A 68 23.07 -10.13 -9.99
N ASN A 69 24.11 -10.14 -9.17
CA ASN A 69 25.45 -10.48 -9.61
C ASN A 69 25.54 -11.95 -10.06
N TYR A 70 24.93 -12.88 -9.32
CA TYR A 70 24.87 -14.28 -9.70
C TYR A 70 24.13 -14.49 -11.03
N LEU A 71 22.95 -13.87 -11.18
CA LEU A 71 22.17 -13.91 -12.42
C LEU A 71 22.96 -13.33 -13.61
N ARG A 72 23.76 -12.29 -13.40
CA ARG A 72 24.63 -11.70 -14.42
C ARG A 72 25.71 -12.69 -14.87
N GLN A 73 26.29 -13.43 -13.93
CA GLN A 73 27.28 -14.46 -14.27
C GLN A 73 26.65 -15.61 -15.06
N ILE A 74 25.46 -16.08 -14.66
CA ILE A 74 24.73 -17.12 -15.43
C ILE A 74 24.35 -16.59 -16.81
N PHE A 75 23.88 -15.35 -16.92
CA PHE A 75 23.57 -14.73 -18.22
C PHE A 75 24.79 -14.67 -19.14
N ASN A 76 25.95 -14.31 -18.63
CA ASN A 76 27.19 -14.29 -19.40
C ASN A 76 27.62 -15.71 -19.85
N GLN A 77 27.31 -16.72 -19.04
CA GLN A 77 27.68 -18.11 -19.28
C GLN A 77 26.71 -18.86 -20.22
N GLU A 78 25.40 -18.69 -20.01
CA GLU A 78 24.34 -19.50 -20.65
C GLU A 78 23.25 -18.67 -21.33
N GLY A 79 23.24 -17.35 -21.15
CA GLY A 79 22.15 -16.49 -21.60
C GLY A 79 21.84 -16.59 -23.07
N GLU A 80 22.86 -16.57 -23.93
CA GLU A 80 22.69 -16.69 -25.39
C GLU A 80 22.04 -18.02 -25.79
N LYS A 81 22.43 -19.12 -25.13
CA LYS A 81 21.88 -20.44 -25.37
C LYS A 81 20.41 -20.51 -24.92
N MET A 82 20.13 -20.00 -23.71
CA MET A 82 18.77 -20.00 -23.16
C MET A 82 17.81 -19.13 -23.98
N MET A 83 18.25 -17.99 -24.47
CA MET A 83 17.44 -17.08 -25.30
C MET A 83 17.19 -17.61 -26.73
N LYS A 84 17.86 -18.68 -27.14
CA LYS A 84 17.59 -19.37 -28.44
C LYS A 84 16.55 -20.48 -28.32
N THR A 85 16.14 -20.85 -27.11
CA THR A 85 15.14 -21.91 -26.88
C THR A 85 13.74 -21.52 -27.37
N ALA A 86 12.93 -22.50 -27.67
CA ALA A 86 11.54 -22.29 -28.08
C ALA A 86 10.72 -21.65 -26.95
N GLU A 87 10.98 -22.05 -25.69
CA GLU A 87 10.33 -21.56 -24.50
C GLU A 87 10.60 -20.06 -24.29
N TYR A 88 11.86 -19.64 -24.44
CA TYR A 88 12.19 -18.23 -24.35
C TYR A 88 11.52 -17.41 -25.45
N LYS A 89 11.50 -17.90 -26.68
CA LYS A 89 10.88 -17.19 -27.80
C LYS A 89 9.37 -17.03 -27.59
N ALA A 90 8.70 -18.06 -27.08
CA ALA A 90 7.28 -17.97 -26.72
C ALA A 90 7.06 -16.96 -25.61
N PHE A 91 7.83 -17.01 -24.53
CA PHE A 91 7.77 -16.05 -23.44
C PHE A 91 7.98 -14.61 -23.95
N PHE A 92 9.00 -14.38 -24.77
CA PHE A 92 9.28 -13.04 -25.30
C PHE A 92 8.13 -12.52 -26.16
N GLN A 93 7.58 -13.37 -27.05
CA GLN A 93 6.44 -13.01 -27.89
C GLN A 93 5.20 -12.64 -27.06
N ASP A 94 4.93 -13.37 -25.98
CA ASP A 94 3.77 -13.15 -25.12
C ASP A 94 3.92 -11.90 -24.24
N THR A 95 5.14 -11.49 -23.96
CA THR A 95 5.44 -10.46 -22.94
C THR A 95 6.12 -9.21 -23.49
N GLU A 96 6.54 -9.20 -24.76
CA GLU A 96 7.36 -8.12 -25.35
C GLU A 96 6.77 -6.71 -25.15
N GLN A 97 5.44 -6.60 -25.07
CA GLN A 97 4.75 -5.32 -24.92
C GLN A 97 5.16 -4.59 -23.64
N TRP A 98 5.34 -5.32 -22.54
CA TRP A 98 5.79 -4.74 -21.27
C TRP A 98 7.26 -5.06 -20.97
N LEU A 99 7.76 -6.21 -21.41
CA LEU A 99 9.11 -6.68 -21.13
C LEU A 99 10.17 -5.79 -21.75
N VAL A 100 9.97 -5.37 -23.01
CA VAL A 100 10.91 -4.50 -23.70
C VAL A 100 11.07 -3.16 -23.01
N PRO A 101 10.01 -2.35 -22.79
CA PRO A 101 10.17 -1.09 -22.08
C PRO A 101 10.67 -1.26 -20.63
N TYR A 102 10.26 -2.32 -19.93
CA TYR A 102 10.80 -2.63 -18.60
C TYR A 102 12.31 -2.83 -18.60
N ALA A 103 12.82 -3.61 -19.55
CA ALA A 103 14.27 -3.87 -19.67
C ALA A 103 15.04 -2.61 -20.05
N GLN A 104 14.50 -1.79 -20.94
CA GLN A 104 15.07 -0.50 -21.34
C GLN A 104 15.13 0.46 -20.14
N TYR A 105 14.01 0.59 -19.41
CA TYR A 105 13.93 1.41 -18.20
C TYR A 105 14.96 0.96 -17.16
N SER A 106 15.04 -0.34 -16.89
CA SER A 106 15.94 -0.89 -15.88
C SER A 106 17.41 -0.65 -16.25
N TYR A 107 17.76 -0.80 -17.53
CA TYR A 107 19.08 -0.44 -18.03
C TYR A 107 19.39 1.05 -17.87
N LEU A 108 18.45 1.93 -18.24
CA LEU A 108 18.63 3.38 -18.17
C LEU A 108 18.70 3.87 -16.72
N ARG A 109 17.86 3.32 -15.82
CA ARG A 109 17.95 3.57 -14.37
C ARG A 109 19.36 3.27 -13.85
N ASP A 110 19.89 2.07 -14.15
CA ASP A 110 21.20 1.65 -13.68
C ASP A 110 22.34 2.48 -14.30
N LYS A 111 22.24 2.77 -15.60
CA LYS A 111 23.20 3.61 -16.32
C LYS A 111 23.28 5.03 -15.76
N ASN A 112 22.13 5.62 -15.42
CA ASN A 112 22.05 7.00 -14.94
C ASN A 112 22.13 7.12 -13.41
N GLY A 113 22.10 6.00 -12.68
CA GLY A 113 22.16 5.98 -11.21
C GLY A 113 20.91 6.56 -10.52
N THR A 114 19.81 6.70 -11.24
CA THR A 114 18.53 7.20 -10.71
C THR A 114 17.34 6.62 -11.46
N ALA A 115 16.26 6.32 -10.73
CA ALA A 115 14.98 5.91 -11.29
C ALA A 115 14.15 7.10 -11.82
N ASP A 116 14.49 8.32 -11.43
CA ASP A 116 13.78 9.51 -11.90
C ASP A 116 14.17 9.83 -13.35
N PHE A 117 13.37 9.33 -14.26
CA PHE A 117 13.59 9.51 -15.70
C PHE A 117 13.55 10.97 -16.15
N ASN A 118 12.97 11.89 -15.37
CA ASN A 118 12.99 13.33 -15.67
C ASN A 118 14.39 13.93 -15.47
N GLN A 119 15.27 13.27 -14.71
CA GLN A 119 16.65 13.68 -14.49
C GLN A 119 17.64 13.03 -15.47
N TRP A 120 17.18 12.10 -16.33
CA TRP A 120 18.07 11.47 -17.31
C TRP A 120 18.48 12.49 -18.38
N PRO A 121 19.71 12.45 -18.87
CA PRO A 121 20.18 13.39 -19.90
C PRO A 121 19.48 13.19 -21.25
N ASP A 122 19.03 11.97 -21.52
CA ASP A 122 18.28 11.55 -22.69
C ASP A 122 17.25 10.46 -22.31
N HIS A 123 16.36 10.07 -23.20
CA HIS A 123 15.34 9.04 -22.98
C HIS A 123 14.31 9.38 -21.88
N GLN A 124 14.05 10.66 -21.62
CA GLN A 124 13.06 11.08 -20.61
C GLN A 124 11.61 10.70 -21.01
N VAL A 125 11.35 10.52 -22.28
CA VAL A 125 10.07 10.11 -22.85
C VAL A 125 10.26 8.83 -23.63
N TRP A 126 9.44 7.83 -23.33
CA TRP A 126 9.43 6.59 -24.09
C TRP A 126 8.50 6.70 -25.31
N ASP A 127 8.97 6.27 -26.47
CA ASP A 127 8.21 6.17 -27.70
C ASP A 127 8.68 4.99 -28.56
N GLU A 128 8.08 4.80 -29.73
CA GLU A 128 8.43 3.69 -30.63
C GLU A 128 9.84 3.81 -31.23
N ALA A 129 10.36 5.01 -31.35
CA ALA A 129 11.76 5.22 -31.77
C ALA A 129 12.73 4.78 -30.69
N GLU A 130 12.46 5.12 -29.43
CA GLU A 130 13.21 4.66 -28.25
C GLU A 130 13.17 3.14 -28.12
N ARG A 131 11.99 2.54 -28.30
CA ARG A 131 11.84 1.09 -28.30
C ARG A 131 12.81 0.44 -29.28
N LYS A 132 12.88 0.94 -30.53
CA LYS A 132 13.74 0.39 -31.57
C LYS A 132 15.24 0.62 -31.28
N ALA A 133 15.60 1.82 -30.86
CA ALA A 133 16.99 2.18 -30.63
C ALA A 133 17.69 1.30 -29.58
N LEU A 134 16.99 0.99 -28.46
CA LEU A 134 17.55 0.20 -27.36
C LEU A 134 17.37 -1.31 -27.52
N THR A 135 16.64 -1.77 -28.52
CA THR A 135 16.43 -3.21 -28.80
C THR A 135 17.28 -3.74 -29.97
N ASP A 136 18.02 -2.88 -30.67
CA ASP A 136 18.88 -3.33 -31.78
C ASP A 136 20.06 -4.16 -31.24
N PRO A 137 20.17 -5.47 -31.62
CA PRO A 137 21.26 -6.34 -31.19
C PRO A 137 22.65 -5.86 -31.55
N LYS A 138 22.78 -4.90 -32.48
CA LYS A 138 24.04 -4.32 -32.90
C LYS A 138 24.55 -3.21 -31.98
N THR A 139 23.72 -2.73 -31.07
CA THR A 139 24.09 -1.67 -30.14
C THR A 139 24.86 -2.23 -28.93
N ALA A 140 25.75 -1.44 -28.36
CA ALA A 140 26.47 -1.81 -27.13
C ALA A 140 25.53 -1.94 -25.92
N ALA A 141 24.39 -1.24 -25.93
CA ALA A 141 23.37 -1.29 -24.87
C ALA A 141 22.60 -2.61 -24.85
N TYR A 142 22.44 -3.27 -26.00
CA TYR A 142 21.57 -4.44 -26.13
C TYR A 142 21.87 -5.55 -25.12
N LYS A 143 23.14 -5.86 -24.90
CA LYS A 143 23.54 -6.93 -23.95
C LYS A 143 23.02 -6.64 -22.54
N ASN A 144 23.05 -5.38 -22.11
CA ASN A 144 22.56 -4.97 -20.79
C ASN A 144 21.02 -4.97 -20.72
N VAL A 145 20.35 -4.58 -21.80
CA VAL A 145 18.89 -4.69 -21.91
C VAL A 145 18.47 -6.16 -21.92
N ALA A 146 19.12 -6.99 -22.72
CA ALA A 146 18.82 -8.43 -22.83
C ALA A 146 19.02 -9.19 -21.52
N PHE A 147 19.88 -8.71 -20.63
CA PHE A 147 20.00 -9.27 -19.28
C PHE A 147 18.67 -9.25 -18.52
N PHE A 148 17.91 -8.17 -18.61
CA PHE A 148 16.60 -8.08 -17.95
C PHE A 148 15.55 -8.97 -18.62
N TYR A 149 15.61 -9.22 -19.94
CA TYR A 149 14.79 -10.23 -20.59
C TYR A 149 15.07 -11.60 -20.01
N PHE A 150 16.34 -11.95 -19.87
CA PHE A 150 16.78 -13.23 -19.30
C PHE A 150 16.29 -13.39 -17.85
N VAL A 151 16.46 -12.37 -17.02
CA VAL A 151 16.03 -12.43 -15.60
C VAL A 151 14.53 -12.67 -15.51
N GLN A 152 13.73 -11.93 -16.26
CA GLN A 152 12.27 -12.09 -16.23
C GLN A 152 11.82 -13.44 -16.81
N PHE A 153 12.50 -13.98 -17.79
CA PHE A 153 12.25 -15.33 -18.29
C PHE A 153 12.51 -16.40 -17.21
N VAL A 154 13.61 -16.30 -16.50
CA VAL A 154 13.92 -17.20 -15.38
C VAL A 154 12.84 -17.13 -14.30
N LEU A 155 12.45 -15.93 -13.91
CA LEU A 155 11.44 -15.70 -12.88
C LEU A 155 10.04 -16.17 -13.30
N ASP A 156 9.65 -15.94 -14.56
CA ASP A 156 8.38 -16.40 -15.11
C ASP A 156 8.29 -17.94 -15.05
N ARG A 157 9.32 -18.64 -15.50
CA ARG A 157 9.37 -20.11 -15.46
C ARG A 157 9.28 -20.63 -14.03
N GLN A 158 10.11 -20.13 -13.13
CA GLN A 158 10.13 -20.57 -11.74
C GLN A 158 8.79 -20.31 -11.04
N MET A 159 8.16 -19.18 -11.31
CA MET A 159 6.87 -18.84 -10.72
C MET A 159 5.74 -19.70 -11.28
N GLN A 160 5.75 -20.00 -12.58
CA GLN A 160 4.79 -20.95 -13.18
C GLN A 160 4.97 -22.37 -12.64
N GLU A 161 6.20 -22.86 -12.54
CA GLU A 161 6.51 -24.18 -11.96
C GLU A 161 6.00 -24.28 -10.51
N ALA A 162 6.20 -23.24 -9.71
CA ALA A 162 5.68 -23.17 -8.33
C ALA A 162 4.15 -23.18 -8.28
N HIS A 163 3.49 -22.43 -9.17
CA HIS A 163 2.03 -22.41 -9.28
C HIS A 163 1.46 -23.76 -9.70
N GLU A 164 2.02 -24.38 -10.72
CA GLU A 164 1.59 -25.72 -11.19
C GLU A 164 1.78 -26.77 -10.11
N TYR A 165 2.92 -26.72 -9.38
CA TYR A 165 3.17 -27.63 -8.26
C TYR A 165 2.14 -27.45 -7.14
N ALA A 166 1.87 -26.23 -6.74
CA ALA A 166 0.85 -25.91 -5.72
C ALA A 166 -0.53 -26.45 -6.15
N LYS A 167 -0.93 -26.16 -7.38
CA LYS A 167 -2.20 -26.62 -7.96
C LYS A 167 -2.32 -28.13 -8.01
N ALA A 168 -1.25 -28.83 -8.40
CA ALA A 168 -1.21 -30.31 -8.40
C ALA A 168 -1.35 -30.91 -7.00
N LYS A 169 -1.02 -30.15 -5.95
CA LYS A 169 -1.21 -30.51 -4.54
C LYS A 169 -2.53 -30.02 -3.94
N GLY A 170 -3.44 -29.45 -4.74
CA GLY A 170 -4.70 -28.89 -4.27
C GLY A 170 -4.55 -27.56 -3.50
N VAL A 171 -3.40 -26.89 -3.64
CA VAL A 171 -3.13 -25.60 -3.00
C VAL A 171 -3.36 -24.47 -4.00
N ILE A 172 -4.22 -23.53 -3.65
CA ILE A 172 -4.54 -22.35 -4.45
C ILE A 172 -3.60 -21.20 -4.03
N LEU A 173 -2.96 -20.57 -5.02
CA LEU A 173 -2.17 -19.37 -4.78
C LEU A 173 -3.03 -18.12 -5.00
N LYS A 174 -3.02 -17.23 -4.01
CA LYS A 174 -3.72 -15.94 -4.03
C LYS A 174 -2.71 -14.82 -4.04
N GLY A 175 -2.69 -14.05 -5.13
CA GLY A 175 -1.82 -12.89 -5.29
C GLY A 175 -2.39 -11.66 -4.60
N ASP A 176 -1.54 -10.65 -4.40
CA ASP A 176 -1.93 -9.32 -3.94
C ASP A 176 -1.61 -8.29 -5.03
N ILE A 177 -2.56 -7.40 -5.30
CA ILE A 177 -2.46 -6.37 -6.33
C ILE A 177 -2.43 -5.00 -5.66
N PRO A 178 -1.24 -4.40 -5.49
CA PRO A 178 -1.11 -3.04 -4.94
C PRO A 178 -1.93 -2.03 -5.72
N ILE A 179 -2.56 -1.08 -5.03
CA ILE A 179 -3.32 0.00 -5.68
C ILE A 179 -2.41 0.95 -6.45
N GLY A 180 -1.20 1.22 -5.95
CA GLY A 180 -0.30 2.20 -6.50
C GLY A 180 0.81 1.64 -7.38
N VAL A 181 1.52 2.57 -8.04
CA VAL A 181 2.79 2.34 -8.74
C VAL A 181 3.76 3.44 -8.33
N ASN A 182 5.05 3.20 -8.49
CA ASN A 182 6.04 4.25 -8.25
C ASN A 182 5.89 5.38 -9.27
N ARG A 183 5.89 6.61 -8.80
CA ARG A 183 5.78 7.83 -9.63
C ARG A 183 6.83 7.93 -10.72
N ASN A 184 8.03 7.43 -10.46
CA ASN A 184 9.17 7.43 -11.36
C ASN A 184 9.41 6.04 -11.98
N GLY A 185 8.42 5.14 -11.92
CA GLY A 185 8.53 3.79 -12.44
C GLY A 185 8.35 3.67 -13.96
N CYS A 186 8.65 2.48 -14.46
CA CYS A 186 8.52 2.13 -15.88
C CYS A 186 7.10 2.32 -16.41
N ASP A 187 6.08 1.94 -15.63
CA ASP A 187 4.69 2.04 -16.07
C ASP A 187 4.29 3.50 -16.35
N VAL A 188 4.74 4.43 -15.50
CA VAL A 188 4.51 5.87 -15.69
C VAL A 188 5.33 6.42 -16.85
N TRP A 189 6.59 5.98 -16.99
CA TRP A 189 7.46 6.38 -18.11
C TRP A 189 6.89 5.95 -19.46
N MET A 190 6.35 4.73 -19.53
CA MET A 190 5.83 4.13 -20.75
C MET A 190 4.44 4.67 -21.14
N GLU A 191 3.53 4.80 -20.17
CA GLU A 191 2.14 5.17 -20.40
C GLU A 191 1.65 6.30 -19.47
N PRO A 192 2.31 7.48 -19.48
CA PRO A 192 2.04 8.57 -18.53
C PRO A 192 0.61 9.10 -18.58
N LYS A 193 -0.11 8.91 -19.69
CA LYS A 193 -1.50 9.35 -19.87
C LYS A 193 -2.47 8.75 -18.84
N TYR A 194 -2.13 7.58 -18.28
CA TYR A 194 -3.00 6.89 -17.33
C TYR A 194 -2.81 7.34 -15.87
N PHE A 195 -1.90 8.26 -15.63
CA PHE A 195 -1.53 8.68 -14.28
C PHE A 195 -1.62 10.18 -14.07
N ASN A 196 -2.17 10.60 -12.92
CA ASN A 196 -2.18 11.99 -12.48
C ASN A 196 -0.94 12.25 -11.62
N LEU A 197 0.05 12.93 -12.18
CA LEU A 197 1.31 13.19 -11.50
C LEU A 197 1.26 14.40 -10.55
N ASN A 198 0.20 15.18 -10.59
CA ASN A 198 -0.06 16.32 -9.71
C ASN A 198 -0.81 15.96 -8.42
N GLY A 199 -1.19 14.69 -8.26
CA GLY A 199 -1.83 14.14 -7.08
C GLY A 199 -1.01 13.03 -6.44
N GLN A 200 -1.28 12.76 -5.17
CA GLN A 200 -0.73 11.64 -4.39
C GLN A 200 -1.89 10.83 -3.80
N ALA A 201 -1.87 9.51 -4.02
CA ALA A 201 -2.82 8.63 -3.37
C ALA A 201 -2.51 8.48 -1.87
N GLY A 202 -3.54 8.35 -1.08
CA GLY A 202 -3.43 8.10 0.35
C GLY A 202 -4.75 7.66 0.97
N ALA A 203 -4.83 7.78 2.29
CA ALA A 203 -6.04 7.55 3.07
C ALA A 203 -6.35 8.77 3.96
N PRO A 204 -7.64 9.07 4.17
CA PRO A 204 -8.04 10.13 5.09
C PRO A 204 -7.64 9.80 6.54
N PRO A 205 -7.60 10.80 7.45
CA PRO A 205 -7.39 10.57 8.87
C PRO A 205 -8.31 9.50 9.45
N ASP A 206 -7.75 8.66 10.29
CA ASP A 206 -8.42 7.58 11.01
C ASP A 206 -7.81 7.39 12.41
N ASP A 207 -8.25 6.37 13.13
CA ASP A 207 -7.73 6.05 14.48
C ASP A 207 -6.25 5.64 14.50
N PHE A 208 -5.68 5.26 13.34
CA PHE A 208 -4.28 4.87 13.20
C PHE A 208 -3.38 6.04 12.80
N SER A 209 -3.93 7.05 12.15
CA SER A 209 -3.19 8.22 11.69
C SER A 209 -4.06 9.48 11.72
N ALA A 210 -3.86 10.32 12.73
CA ALA A 210 -4.58 11.59 12.87
C ALA A 210 -4.33 12.56 11.69
N ASN A 211 -3.20 12.44 11.01
CA ASN A 211 -2.83 13.26 9.85
C ASN A 211 -3.17 12.62 8.50
N GLY A 212 -3.84 11.46 8.51
CA GLY A 212 -4.01 10.64 7.32
C GLY A 212 -2.72 9.97 6.87
N GLN A 213 -2.82 9.14 5.84
CA GLN A 213 -1.67 8.47 5.24
C GLN A 213 -1.43 9.05 3.84
N ASN A 214 -0.19 9.39 3.54
CA ASN A 214 0.24 9.79 2.21
C ASN A 214 1.17 8.70 1.64
N TRP A 215 0.67 7.93 0.67
CA TRP A 215 1.43 6.84 0.05
C TRP A 215 2.37 7.31 -1.07
N GLY A 216 2.19 8.56 -1.54
CA GLY A 216 3.06 9.18 -2.55
C GLY A 216 2.85 8.70 -3.98
N PHE A 217 2.03 7.69 -4.23
CA PHE A 217 1.74 7.18 -5.57
C PHE A 217 0.95 8.19 -6.39
N PRO A 218 1.14 8.25 -7.73
CA PRO A 218 0.23 8.99 -8.58
C PRO A 218 -1.17 8.37 -8.53
N THR A 219 -2.20 9.16 -8.70
CA THR A 219 -3.55 8.66 -8.86
C THR A 219 -3.81 8.27 -10.32
N TYR A 220 -4.84 7.46 -10.58
CA TYR A 220 -5.16 7.03 -11.95
C TYR A 220 -6.03 8.05 -12.68
N ASN A 221 -5.70 8.30 -13.93
CA ASN A 221 -6.54 9.04 -14.85
C ASN A 221 -7.59 8.11 -15.44
N TRP A 222 -8.69 7.91 -14.70
CA TRP A 222 -9.77 7.03 -15.12
C TRP A 222 -10.46 7.48 -16.39
N PHE A 223 -10.45 8.77 -16.71
CA PHE A 223 -10.99 9.28 -17.95
C PHE A 223 -10.25 8.69 -19.16
N GLU A 224 -8.92 8.70 -19.14
CA GLU A 224 -8.11 8.10 -20.20
C GLU A 224 -8.19 6.56 -20.19
N MET A 225 -8.19 5.93 -19.02
CA MET A 225 -8.31 4.48 -18.91
C MET A 225 -9.64 3.94 -19.44
N LEU A 226 -10.75 4.64 -19.22
CA LEU A 226 -12.07 4.23 -19.69
C LEU A 226 -12.22 4.34 -21.21
N LYS A 227 -11.47 5.19 -21.89
CA LYS A 227 -11.52 5.33 -23.35
C LYS A 227 -11.15 4.05 -24.08
N ASP A 228 -10.21 3.29 -23.55
CA ASP A 228 -9.76 2.01 -24.13
C ASP A 228 -10.31 0.77 -23.41
N GLY A 229 -11.25 0.96 -22.49
CA GLY A 229 -11.85 -0.12 -21.72
C GLY A 229 -10.96 -0.65 -20.60
N CYS A 230 -10.12 0.19 -20.03
CA CYS A 230 -9.20 -0.14 -18.93
C CYS A 230 -8.14 -1.20 -19.32
N GLN A 231 -7.59 -1.11 -20.52
CA GLN A 231 -6.65 -2.11 -21.05
C GLN A 231 -5.40 -2.28 -20.17
N TRP A 232 -4.88 -1.22 -19.58
CA TRP A 232 -3.73 -1.32 -18.66
C TRP A 232 -4.02 -2.26 -17.47
N TRP A 233 -5.20 -2.12 -16.85
CA TRP A 233 -5.64 -2.99 -15.77
C TRP A 233 -5.94 -4.41 -16.23
N ASN A 234 -6.57 -4.58 -17.39
CA ASN A 234 -6.86 -5.89 -17.95
C ASN A 234 -5.56 -6.67 -18.22
N ARG A 235 -4.57 -6.04 -18.82
CA ARG A 235 -3.24 -6.64 -19.03
C ARG A 235 -2.58 -7.05 -17.71
N ARG A 236 -2.69 -6.20 -16.68
CA ARG A 236 -2.17 -6.49 -15.34
C ARG A 236 -2.81 -7.74 -14.75
N PHE A 237 -4.13 -7.84 -14.76
CA PHE A 237 -4.83 -9.03 -14.27
C PHE A 237 -4.52 -10.28 -15.08
N GLN A 238 -4.46 -10.18 -16.39
CA GLN A 238 -4.09 -11.30 -17.26
C GLN A 238 -2.66 -11.80 -16.99
N ASN A 239 -1.73 -10.89 -16.74
CA ASN A 239 -0.37 -11.26 -16.34
C ASN A 239 -0.35 -11.96 -14.98
N MET A 240 -1.12 -11.50 -14.00
CA MET A 240 -1.25 -12.14 -12.69
C MET A 240 -1.86 -13.55 -12.77
N ALA A 241 -2.81 -13.78 -13.69
CA ALA A 241 -3.44 -15.08 -13.90
C ALA A 241 -2.48 -16.18 -14.38
N ARG A 242 -1.27 -15.84 -14.80
CA ARG A 242 -0.20 -16.80 -15.11
C ARG A 242 0.31 -17.53 -13.87
N TYR A 243 0.17 -16.93 -12.69
CA TYR A 243 0.81 -17.38 -11.45
C TYR A 243 -0.15 -17.61 -10.30
N PHE A 244 -1.40 -17.13 -10.39
CA PHE A 244 -2.36 -17.16 -9.30
C PHE A 244 -3.74 -17.59 -9.75
N ASP A 245 -4.50 -18.19 -8.83
CA ASP A 245 -5.88 -18.63 -9.03
C ASP A 245 -6.90 -17.66 -8.41
N ALA A 246 -6.44 -16.82 -7.50
CA ALA A 246 -7.20 -15.78 -6.80
C ALA A 246 -6.31 -14.54 -6.60
N TYR A 247 -6.93 -13.41 -6.35
CA TYR A 247 -6.19 -12.18 -6.00
C TYR A 247 -6.96 -11.31 -5.02
N ARG A 248 -6.23 -10.53 -4.26
CA ARG A 248 -6.73 -9.45 -3.42
C ARG A 248 -6.48 -8.13 -4.14
N ILE A 249 -7.54 -7.37 -4.38
CA ILE A 249 -7.41 -5.97 -4.78
C ILE A 249 -7.10 -5.18 -3.52
N ASP A 250 -5.90 -4.65 -3.45
CA ASP A 250 -5.50 -3.72 -2.41
C ASP A 250 -6.29 -2.41 -2.57
N HIS A 251 -6.82 -1.89 -1.46
CA HIS A 251 -7.58 -0.65 -1.43
C HIS A 251 -8.68 -0.57 -2.50
N VAL A 252 -9.61 -1.53 -2.52
CA VAL A 252 -10.70 -1.55 -3.52
C VAL A 252 -11.52 -0.26 -3.53
N LEU A 253 -11.56 0.45 -2.40
CA LEU A 253 -12.21 1.76 -2.28
C LEU A 253 -11.68 2.78 -3.29
N GLY A 254 -10.42 2.64 -3.72
CA GLY A 254 -9.80 3.49 -4.74
C GLY A 254 -10.48 3.41 -6.11
N PHE A 255 -11.24 2.34 -6.40
CA PHE A 255 -12.04 2.21 -7.62
C PHE A 255 -13.37 2.95 -7.55
N PHE A 256 -13.85 3.25 -6.35
CA PHE A 256 -15.00 4.10 -6.07
C PHE A 256 -14.59 5.57 -6.03
N ARG A 257 -13.60 5.85 -5.22
CA ARG A 257 -12.92 7.14 -5.04
C ARG A 257 -11.57 6.89 -4.36
N ILE A 258 -10.60 7.73 -4.66
CA ILE A 258 -9.29 7.75 -4.00
C ILE A 258 -9.18 8.99 -3.11
N TRP A 259 -8.50 8.88 -1.98
CA TRP A 259 -8.06 10.06 -1.24
C TRP A 259 -6.86 10.66 -1.96
N GLU A 260 -7.08 11.79 -2.64
CA GLU A 260 -6.07 12.47 -3.43
C GLU A 260 -5.52 13.67 -2.68
N ILE A 261 -4.21 13.62 -2.44
CA ILE A 261 -3.47 14.60 -1.67
C ILE A 261 -2.65 15.46 -2.63
N PRO A 262 -2.64 16.80 -2.49
CA PRO A 262 -1.79 17.66 -3.32
C PRO A 262 -0.31 17.28 -3.18
N VAL A 263 0.47 17.32 -4.27
CA VAL A 263 1.91 17.02 -4.25
C VAL A 263 2.71 17.96 -3.34
N SER A 264 2.18 19.14 -3.06
CA SER A 264 2.73 20.12 -2.11
C SER A 264 2.55 19.73 -0.64
N SER A 265 1.72 18.73 -0.32
CA SER A 265 1.43 18.28 1.03
C SER A 265 2.28 17.07 1.41
N VAL A 266 2.68 17.02 2.68
CA VAL A 266 3.32 15.86 3.33
C VAL A 266 2.28 14.98 3.99
N HIS A 267 1.34 15.59 4.72
CA HIS A 267 0.24 14.92 5.41
C HIS A 267 -1.01 14.81 4.54
N GLY A 268 -1.94 13.94 4.94
CA GLY A 268 -3.18 13.68 4.21
C GLY A 268 -4.33 14.67 4.48
N LEU A 269 -4.18 15.60 5.42
CA LEU A 269 -5.28 16.48 5.87
C LEU A 269 -5.86 17.38 4.77
N LEU A 270 -5.04 17.84 3.82
CA LEU A 270 -5.48 18.68 2.69
C LEU A 270 -5.95 17.87 1.47
N GLY A 271 -6.12 16.56 1.63
CA GLY A 271 -6.65 15.70 0.61
C GLY A 271 -8.14 15.93 0.35
N GLN A 272 -8.62 15.37 -0.75
CA GLN A 272 -10.02 15.30 -1.13
C GLN A 272 -10.33 13.98 -1.80
N PHE A 273 -11.56 13.49 -1.71
CA PHE A 273 -11.96 12.33 -2.51
C PHE A 273 -12.04 12.69 -3.99
N ALA A 274 -11.43 11.88 -4.83
CA ALA A 274 -11.44 12.00 -6.27
C ALA A 274 -11.92 10.66 -6.92
N PRO A 275 -13.06 10.69 -7.65
CA PRO A 275 -13.98 11.82 -7.82
C PRO A 275 -14.90 12.03 -6.62
N ALA A 276 -15.44 13.24 -6.48
CA ALA A 276 -16.49 13.57 -5.52
C ALA A 276 -17.33 14.74 -6.06
N LEU A 277 -18.56 14.85 -5.56
CA LEU A 277 -19.46 15.95 -5.87
C LEU A 277 -19.10 17.18 -5.02
N ALA A 278 -18.22 18.02 -5.54
CA ALA A 278 -17.87 19.29 -4.91
C ALA A 278 -19.10 20.19 -4.70
N MET A 279 -18.99 21.15 -3.79
CA MET A 279 -20.07 22.05 -3.40
C MET A 279 -19.81 23.46 -3.93
N SER A 280 -20.83 24.09 -4.53
CA SER A 280 -20.76 25.51 -4.83
C SER A 280 -20.94 26.36 -3.55
N ARG A 281 -20.60 27.65 -3.66
CA ARG A 281 -20.84 28.61 -2.58
C ARG A 281 -22.30 28.63 -2.14
N GLU A 282 -23.21 28.73 -3.09
CA GLU A 282 -24.68 28.78 -2.85
C GLU A 282 -25.17 27.51 -2.15
N GLU A 283 -24.62 26.37 -2.52
CA GLU A 283 -24.94 25.11 -1.90
C GLU A 283 -24.45 25.05 -0.45
N ILE A 284 -23.23 25.51 -0.17
CA ILE A 284 -22.70 25.62 1.20
C ILE A 284 -23.57 26.56 2.04
N GLU A 285 -23.95 27.70 1.50
CA GLU A 285 -24.79 28.69 2.18
C GLU A 285 -26.20 28.16 2.44
N SER A 286 -26.69 27.24 1.63
CA SER A 286 -28.00 26.59 1.86
C SER A 286 -28.07 25.77 3.15
N TYR A 287 -26.93 25.34 3.71
CA TYR A 287 -26.85 24.68 5.01
C TYR A 287 -26.88 25.68 6.18
N GLY A 288 -26.83 27.00 5.90
CA GLY A 288 -26.82 28.05 6.91
C GLY A 288 -25.44 28.59 7.27
N LEU A 289 -24.40 28.18 6.57
CA LEU A 289 -23.04 28.70 6.74
C LEU A 289 -22.80 29.87 5.78
N HIS A 290 -22.61 31.07 6.31
CA HIS A 290 -22.20 32.21 5.48
C HIS A 290 -20.76 31.99 4.97
N PHE A 291 -20.62 31.68 3.69
CA PHE A 291 -19.34 31.28 3.11
C PHE A 291 -18.41 32.46 2.89
N GLN A 292 -17.26 32.43 3.54
CA GLN A 292 -16.18 33.41 3.42
C GLN A 292 -14.96 32.74 2.79
N ASP A 293 -14.84 32.83 1.47
CA ASP A 293 -13.83 32.13 0.68
C ASP A 293 -12.41 32.34 1.25
N ASP A 294 -11.96 33.59 1.35
CA ASP A 294 -10.62 33.92 1.82
C ASP A 294 -10.34 33.40 3.24
N ARG A 295 -11.34 33.43 4.12
CA ARG A 295 -11.18 32.96 5.50
C ARG A 295 -11.16 31.44 5.61
N PHE A 296 -11.99 30.74 4.84
CA PHE A 296 -12.24 29.31 5.01
C PHE A 296 -11.33 28.41 4.18
N THR A 297 -10.68 28.95 3.14
CA THR A 297 -9.78 28.19 2.25
C THR A 297 -8.31 28.55 2.39
N ARG A 298 -7.99 29.51 3.21
CA ARG A 298 -6.62 29.94 3.52
C ARG A 298 -6.24 29.50 4.93
N PRO A 299 -4.99 29.13 5.21
CA PRO A 299 -4.53 28.80 6.56
C PRO A 299 -4.94 29.86 7.59
N PHE A 300 -5.58 29.43 8.66
CA PHE A 300 -6.08 30.32 9.72
C PHE A 300 -5.01 30.57 10.76
N ILE A 301 -4.28 31.69 10.63
CA ILE A 301 -3.13 32.03 11.45
C ILE A 301 -3.38 33.38 12.12
N THR A 302 -3.55 33.37 13.45
CA THR A 302 -3.73 34.55 14.31
C THR A 302 -2.77 34.49 15.48
N ASP A 303 -2.66 35.56 16.24
CA ASP A 303 -1.79 35.59 17.42
C ASP A 303 -2.11 34.50 18.43
N TRP A 304 -3.40 34.29 18.73
CA TRP A 304 -3.79 33.26 19.71
C TRP A 304 -3.55 31.82 19.19
N VAL A 305 -3.62 31.57 17.89
CA VAL A 305 -3.26 30.28 17.29
C VAL A 305 -1.76 30.04 17.46
N LEU A 306 -0.94 31.05 17.17
CA LEU A 306 0.52 30.93 17.31
C LEU A 306 0.93 30.70 18.77
N ASP A 307 0.30 31.39 19.72
CA ASP A 307 0.56 31.16 21.14
C ASP A 307 0.16 29.75 21.59
N ARG A 308 -0.93 29.18 21.03
CA ARG A 308 -1.40 27.83 21.33
C ARG A 308 -0.51 26.74 20.71
N VAL A 309 0.03 26.97 19.53
CA VAL A 309 0.86 25.98 18.79
C VAL A 309 2.34 26.08 19.23
N PHE A 310 2.88 27.29 19.36
CA PHE A 310 4.33 27.49 19.51
C PHE A 310 4.77 28.01 20.86
N HIS A 311 3.85 28.39 21.73
CA HIS A 311 4.14 28.90 23.07
C HIS A 311 5.19 30.05 23.03
N GLU A 312 6.28 29.92 23.76
CA GLU A 312 7.36 30.90 23.79
C GLU A 312 8.07 31.13 22.43
N ARG A 313 7.94 30.23 21.49
CA ARG A 313 8.52 30.40 20.14
C ARG A 313 7.59 31.13 19.16
N ALA A 314 6.39 31.52 19.55
CA ALA A 314 5.44 32.22 18.68
C ALA A 314 6.05 33.48 18.02
N GLY A 315 6.84 34.28 18.77
CA GLY A 315 7.54 35.44 18.24
C GLY A 315 8.57 35.11 17.17
N GLU A 316 9.36 34.06 17.38
CA GLU A 316 10.30 33.53 16.39
C GLU A 316 9.60 33.08 15.10
N VAL A 317 8.48 32.40 15.23
CA VAL A 317 7.70 31.91 14.07
C VAL A 317 7.15 33.07 13.25
N LYS A 318 6.62 34.09 13.90
CA LYS A 318 6.14 35.33 13.22
C LYS A 318 7.23 35.97 12.39
N GLU A 319 8.40 36.15 12.96
CA GLU A 319 9.52 36.85 12.31
C GLU A 319 10.08 36.03 11.12
N LYS A 320 10.32 34.76 11.36
CA LYS A 320 11.03 33.92 10.37
C LYS A 320 10.13 33.41 9.24
N TYR A 321 8.90 33.02 9.54
CA TYR A 321 8.09 32.21 8.62
C TYR A 321 6.80 32.88 8.14
N LEU A 322 6.40 34.01 8.74
CA LEU A 322 5.11 34.64 8.46
C LEU A 322 5.26 36.08 7.96
N ASP A 323 4.31 36.48 7.11
CA ASP A 323 4.02 37.86 6.73
C ASP A 323 2.66 38.26 7.29
N ARG A 324 2.50 39.56 7.60
CA ARG A 324 1.21 40.09 8.01
C ARG A 324 0.24 40.10 6.83
N LEU A 325 -0.94 39.51 7.00
CA LEU A 325 -1.98 39.48 5.96
C LEU A 325 -2.95 40.66 6.13
N ASP A 326 -3.45 40.87 7.34
CA ASP A 326 -4.36 41.96 7.72
C ASP A 326 -4.21 42.28 9.22
N ASP A 327 -5.16 43.00 9.81
CA ASP A 327 -5.08 43.44 11.22
C ASP A 327 -5.11 42.27 12.21
N GLU A 328 -5.64 41.12 11.85
CA GLU A 328 -5.79 39.97 12.73
C GLU A 328 -4.97 38.75 12.28
N ARG A 329 -4.69 38.59 10.99
CA ARG A 329 -4.19 37.37 10.40
C ARG A 329 -2.79 37.52 9.83
N TYR A 330 -2.12 36.34 9.80
CA TYR A 330 -0.84 36.11 9.14
C TYR A 330 -1.00 35.14 7.98
N GLN A 331 -0.02 35.12 7.10
CA GLN A 331 0.13 34.11 6.06
C GLN A 331 1.55 33.57 6.06
N MET A 332 1.73 32.35 5.58
CA MET A 332 3.05 31.77 5.39
C MET A 332 3.84 32.55 4.33
N LYS A 333 5.13 32.78 4.58
CA LYS A 333 6.03 33.32 3.55
C LYS A 333 6.14 32.37 2.37
N PRO A 334 6.36 32.87 1.13
CA PRO A 334 6.42 32.05 -0.07
C PRO A 334 7.42 30.88 -0.02
N GLU A 335 8.49 31.02 0.77
CA GLU A 335 9.53 30.01 0.94
C GLU A 335 9.09 28.81 1.78
N VAL A 336 7.98 28.94 2.52
CA VAL A 336 7.45 27.93 3.45
C VAL A 336 5.94 27.79 3.39
N ASP A 337 5.30 28.22 2.30
CA ASP A 337 3.85 28.24 2.14
C ASP A 337 3.23 26.87 1.82
N THR A 338 4.05 25.83 1.67
CA THR A 338 3.60 24.45 1.52
C THR A 338 4.34 23.51 2.46
N GLN A 339 3.71 22.39 2.82
CA GLN A 339 4.36 21.41 3.69
C GLN A 339 5.64 20.84 3.08
N ARG A 340 5.72 20.65 1.76
CA ARG A 340 6.96 20.18 1.09
C ARG A 340 8.10 21.18 1.17
N LYS A 341 7.82 22.47 1.10
CA LYS A 341 8.84 23.51 1.30
C LYS A 341 9.36 23.51 2.75
N VAL A 342 8.45 23.38 3.72
CA VAL A 342 8.82 23.23 5.13
C VAL A 342 9.64 21.95 5.34
N GLU A 343 9.23 20.82 4.78
CA GLU A 343 9.98 19.55 4.84
C GLU A 343 11.42 19.74 4.34
N ALA A 344 11.59 20.40 3.19
CA ALA A 344 12.91 20.66 2.60
C ALA A 344 13.78 21.56 3.50
N LEU A 345 13.18 22.57 4.13
CA LEU A 345 13.88 23.45 5.06
C LEU A 345 14.40 22.70 6.30
N PHE A 346 13.67 21.70 6.77
CA PHE A 346 14.00 20.91 7.96
C PHE A 346 14.59 19.53 7.61
N ALA A 347 15.08 19.32 6.38
CA ALA A 347 15.54 18.00 5.91
C ALA A 347 16.67 17.40 6.78
N ASP A 348 17.57 18.25 7.29
CA ASP A 348 18.71 17.84 8.11
C ASP A 348 18.43 17.93 9.63
N ALA A 349 17.21 18.32 10.02
CA ALA A 349 16.85 18.48 11.42
C ALA A 349 16.73 17.11 12.11
N THR A 350 17.45 16.93 13.21
CA THR A 350 17.41 15.75 14.09
C THR A 350 17.02 16.08 15.52
N ASP A 351 17.08 17.36 15.89
CA ASP A 351 16.69 17.86 17.21
C ASP A 351 15.17 17.84 17.37
N GLU A 352 14.68 17.31 18.49
CA GLU A 352 13.25 17.19 18.76
C GLU A 352 12.51 18.53 18.76
N LYS A 353 13.15 19.62 19.18
CA LYS A 353 12.54 20.95 19.18
C LYS A 353 12.37 21.52 17.78
N GLU A 354 13.31 21.23 16.89
CA GLU A 354 13.21 21.62 15.48
C GLU A 354 12.17 20.76 14.74
N LEU A 355 12.09 19.48 15.02
CA LEU A 355 11.06 18.61 14.49
C LEU A 355 9.66 19.02 14.98
N TRP A 356 9.53 19.38 16.24
CA TRP A 356 8.29 19.93 16.80
C TRP A 356 7.89 21.27 16.13
N LEU A 357 8.86 22.16 15.88
CA LEU A 357 8.62 23.40 15.13
C LEU A 357 8.13 23.12 13.71
N ARG A 358 8.78 22.21 13.00
CA ARG A 358 8.36 21.74 11.67
C ARG A 358 6.93 21.26 11.69
N ASP A 359 6.57 20.41 12.63
CA ASP A 359 5.23 19.81 12.74
C ASP A 359 4.17 20.87 13.06
N GLY A 360 4.52 21.89 13.86
CA GLY A 360 3.67 23.06 14.09
C GLY A 360 3.43 23.87 12.81
N LEU A 361 4.44 24.05 11.97
CA LEU A 361 4.28 24.73 10.67
C LEU A 361 3.40 23.89 9.71
N TYR A 362 3.52 22.57 9.71
CA TYR A 362 2.59 21.69 8.96
C TYR A 362 1.16 21.88 9.43
N ALA A 363 0.92 21.96 10.73
CA ALA A 363 -0.40 22.16 11.31
C ALA A 363 -1.01 23.50 10.88
N LEU A 364 -0.23 24.61 10.92
CA LEU A 364 -0.70 25.91 10.43
C LEU A 364 -1.19 25.85 8.98
N ILE A 365 -0.42 25.19 8.10
CA ILE A 365 -0.75 25.08 6.67
C ILE A 365 -2.04 24.29 6.45
N SER A 366 -2.33 23.32 7.30
CA SER A 366 -3.52 22.45 7.19
C SER A 366 -4.78 23.04 7.84
N ASP A 367 -4.68 24.13 8.60
CA ASP A 367 -5.80 24.71 9.33
C ASP A 367 -6.69 25.54 8.40
N VAL A 368 -7.52 24.83 7.63
CA VAL A 368 -8.53 25.40 6.74
C VAL A 368 -9.86 24.69 6.96
N LEU A 369 -10.97 25.37 6.69
CA LEU A 369 -12.31 24.80 6.81
C LEU A 369 -12.75 24.05 5.54
N PHE A 370 -12.32 24.52 4.39
CA PHE A 370 -12.57 23.94 3.07
C PHE A 370 -11.29 23.88 2.24
N VAL A 371 -11.25 22.87 1.35
CA VAL A 371 -10.25 22.79 0.28
C VAL A 371 -10.93 23.03 -1.06
N ARG A 372 -10.21 23.66 -1.99
CA ARG A 372 -10.71 23.87 -3.37
C ARG A 372 -10.63 22.58 -4.15
N ASP A 373 -11.60 22.36 -5.02
CA ASP A 373 -11.54 21.25 -5.96
C ASP A 373 -10.31 21.35 -6.88
N HIS A 374 -9.59 20.24 -7.08
CA HIS A 374 -8.35 20.22 -7.86
C HIS A 374 -8.56 20.54 -9.35
N THR A 375 -9.76 20.27 -9.88
CA THR A 375 -10.09 20.47 -11.29
C THR A 375 -10.88 21.75 -11.54
N ASN A 376 -11.63 22.20 -10.54
CA ASN A 376 -12.45 23.43 -10.61
C ASN A 376 -12.30 24.24 -9.31
N PRO A 377 -11.36 25.20 -9.25
CA PRO A 377 -11.12 26.00 -8.04
C PRO A 377 -12.30 26.85 -7.56
N GLY A 378 -13.38 26.95 -8.34
CA GLY A 378 -14.60 27.68 -7.98
C GLY A 378 -15.59 26.88 -7.13
N VAL A 379 -15.31 25.62 -6.84
CA VAL A 379 -16.11 24.74 -5.98
C VAL A 379 -15.24 24.11 -4.91
N PHE A 380 -15.87 23.60 -3.84
CA PHE A 380 -15.18 23.32 -2.60
C PHE A 380 -15.55 21.94 -2.02
N HIS A 381 -14.67 21.43 -1.19
CA HIS A 381 -14.89 20.26 -0.36
C HIS A 381 -14.67 20.65 1.11
N PRO A 382 -15.50 20.20 2.06
CA PRO A 382 -15.20 20.39 3.46
C PRO A 382 -13.90 19.66 3.80
N ARG A 383 -13.01 20.34 4.54
CA ARG A 383 -11.75 19.71 4.95
C ARG A 383 -12.02 18.64 6.01
N ILE A 384 -11.49 17.46 5.79
CA ILE A 384 -11.69 16.34 6.70
C ILE A 384 -11.12 16.65 8.09
N SER A 385 -11.83 16.27 9.15
CA SER A 385 -11.44 16.50 10.54
C SER A 385 -11.23 17.98 10.93
N ALA A 386 -11.78 18.93 10.15
CA ALA A 386 -11.64 20.36 10.45
C ALA A 386 -12.20 20.77 11.83
N GLN A 387 -13.09 19.95 12.41
CA GLN A 387 -13.63 20.16 13.76
C GLN A 387 -12.56 20.13 14.86
N LEU A 388 -11.37 19.60 14.57
CA LEU A 388 -10.25 19.54 15.52
C LEU A 388 -9.34 20.76 15.44
N ASP A 389 -9.59 21.70 14.52
CA ASP A 389 -8.69 22.81 14.22
C ASP A 389 -9.21 24.17 14.69
N PHE A 390 -8.29 25.12 14.71
CA PHE A 390 -8.54 26.47 15.24
C PHE A 390 -9.52 27.27 14.38
N ILE A 391 -9.53 27.08 13.06
CA ILE A 391 -10.53 27.74 12.20
C ILE A 391 -11.95 27.34 12.62
N TYR A 392 -12.19 26.06 12.90
CA TYR A 392 -13.50 25.61 13.39
C TYR A 392 -13.77 26.13 14.80
N GLU A 393 -12.79 26.10 15.70
CA GLU A 393 -12.92 26.65 17.05
C GLU A 393 -13.36 28.13 17.03
N SER A 394 -12.87 28.90 16.05
CA SER A 394 -13.18 30.33 15.87
C SER A 394 -14.59 30.62 15.37
N LEU A 395 -15.35 29.63 14.93
CA LEU A 395 -16.71 29.82 14.42
C LEU A 395 -17.70 30.05 15.56
N TYR A 396 -18.77 30.78 15.26
CA TYR A 396 -19.95 30.85 16.13
C TYR A 396 -20.72 29.51 16.15
N ASP A 397 -21.46 29.26 17.20
CA ASP A 397 -22.18 27.99 17.39
C ASP A 397 -23.14 27.65 16.23
N ASN A 398 -23.81 28.65 15.67
CA ASN A 398 -24.69 28.46 14.51
C ASN A 398 -23.89 28.02 13.27
N ASP A 399 -22.71 28.59 13.04
CA ASP A 399 -21.84 28.23 11.92
C ASP A 399 -21.22 26.84 12.12
N LYS A 400 -20.82 26.50 13.35
CA LYS A 400 -20.39 25.13 13.70
C LYS A 400 -21.49 24.10 13.41
N ALA A 401 -22.72 24.39 13.81
CA ALA A 401 -23.86 23.52 13.57
C ALA A 401 -24.15 23.36 12.06
N ALA A 402 -24.08 24.44 11.30
CA ALA A 402 -24.25 24.44 9.85
C ALA A 402 -23.12 23.63 9.16
N PHE A 403 -21.86 23.88 9.54
CA PHE A 403 -20.73 23.13 9.02
C PHE A 403 -20.83 21.63 9.33
N ASN A 404 -21.23 21.25 10.53
CA ASN A 404 -21.38 19.84 10.91
C ASN A 404 -22.48 19.15 10.10
N ARG A 405 -23.61 19.80 9.82
CA ARG A 405 -24.65 19.22 8.94
C ARG A 405 -24.14 19.01 7.53
N LEU A 406 -23.50 20.00 6.95
CA LEU A 406 -22.88 19.96 5.64
C LEU A 406 -21.79 18.86 5.57
N TYR A 407 -20.91 18.81 6.58
CA TYR A 407 -19.83 17.83 6.68
C TYR A 407 -20.36 16.39 6.71
N ASN A 408 -21.34 16.12 7.55
CA ASN A 408 -21.94 14.80 7.67
C ASN A 408 -22.66 14.38 6.38
N ASP A 409 -23.37 15.31 5.73
CA ASP A 409 -24.01 15.01 4.46
C ASP A 409 -22.96 14.72 3.37
N TYR A 410 -21.91 15.53 3.28
CA TYR A 410 -20.85 15.39 2.28
C TYR A 410 -20.13 14.05 2.41
N PHE A 411 -19.62 13.70 3.58
CA PHE A 411 -18.79 12.51 3.76
C PHE A 411 -19.58 11.20 3.83
N TYR A 412 -20.84 11.21 4.28
CA TYR A 412 -21.56 9.97 4.58
C TYR A 412 -22.80 9.72 3.70
N ARG A 413 -23.28 10.70 2.93
CA ARG A 413 -24.51 10.54 2.12
C ARG A 413 -24.40 11.03 0.70
N ARG A 414 -24.00 12.29 0.51
CA ARG A 414 -24.03 13.01 -0.77
C ARG A 414 -23.44 12.22 -1.93
N ASN A 415 -22.31 11.59 -1.73
CA ASN A 415 -21.53 10.96 -2.79
C ASN A 415 -21.90 9.49 -3.04
N ASN A 416 -22.75 8.88 -2.22
CA ASN A 416 -22.92 7.43 -2.21
C ASN A 416 -23.40 6.88 -3.57
N GLN A 417 -24.47 7.44 -4.14
CA GLN A 417 -24.95 7.03 -5.46
C GLN A 417 -23.96 7.36 -6.59
N PHE A 418 -23.26 8.48 -6.49
CA PHE A 418 -22.24 8.86 -7.45
C PHE A 418 -21.07 7.88 -7.43
N TRP A 419 -20.57 7.52 -6.27
CA TRP A 419 -19.49 6.53 -6.14
C TRP A 419 -19.88 5.13 -6.59
N TYR A 420 -21.14 4.72 -6.37
CA TYR A 420 -21.66 3.50 -6.97
C TYR A 420 -21.52 3.53 -8.50
N GLN A 421 -21.96 4.58 -9.13
CA GLN A 421 -21.88 4.73 -10.59
C GLN A 421 -20.43 4.75 -11.08
N GLU A 422 -19.54 5.42 -10.36
CA GLU A 422 -18.11 5.48 -10.71
C GLU A 422 -17.43 4.10 -10.61
N ALA A 423 -17.75 3.33 -9.58
CA ALA A 423 -17.25 1.96 -9.44
C ALA A 423 -17.77 1.05 -10.56
N MET A 424 -19.06 1.15 -10.89
CA MET A 424 -19.71 0.31 -11.92
C MET A 424 -19.26 0.64 -13.35
N LYS A 425 -18.61 1.77 -13.60
CA LYS A 425 -17.93 2.02 -14.88
C LYS A 425 -16.66 1.19 -15.05
N LYS A 426 -16.02 0.79 -13.97
CA LYS A 426 -14.67 0.21 -13.92
C LYS A 426 -14.68 -1.27 -13.53
N LEU A 427 -15.14 -1.58 -12.32
CA LEU A 427 -15.00 -2.89 -11.68
C LEU A 427 -15.60 -4.06 -12.47
N PRO A 428 -16.78 -3.98 -13.14
CA PRO A 428 -17.31 -5.09 -13.91
C PRO A 428 -16.35 -5.57 -14.99
N LYS A 429 -15.68 -4.64 -15.70
CA LYS A 429 -14.70 -4.99 -16.74
C LYS A 429 -13.47 -5.67 -16.15
N LEU A 430 -13.01 -5.17 -14.99
CA LEU A 430 -11.80 -5.66 -14.32
C LEU A 430 -12.02 -7.07 -13.75
N VAL A 431 -13.15 -7.30 -13.10
CA VAL A 431 -13.51 -8.61 -12.54
C VAL A 431 -13.66 -9.67 -13.65
N GLN A 432 -14.15 -9.27 -14.83
CA GLN A 432 -14.33 -10.16 -15.97
C GLN A 432 -13.05 -10.41 -16.78
N ALA A 433 -11.96 -9.70 -16.51
CA ALA A 433 -10.70 -9.81 -17.25
C ALA A 433 -10.06 -11.20 -17.14
N THR A 434 -10.31 -11.92 -16.05
CA THR A 434 -9.80 -13.28 -15.80
C THR A 434 -10.84 -14.15 -15.09
N ARG A 435 -10.50 -15.43 -14.88
CA ARG A 435 -11.31 -16.38 -14.08
C ARG A 435 -10.84 -16.51 -12.63
N MET A 436 -9.87 -15.71 -12.20
CA MET A 436 -9.41 -15.73 -10.81
C MET A 436 -10.51 -15.32 -9.84
N LEU A 437 -10.53 -15.93 -8.67
CA LEU A 437 -11.40 -15.49 -7.57
C LEU A 437 -10.98 -14.09 -7.09
N VAL A 438 -11.94 -13.18 -7.03
CA VAL A 438 -11.67 -11.79 -6.65
C VAL A 438 -11.98 -11.58 -5.17
N CYS A 439 -10.97 -11.13 -4.44
CA CYS A 439 -11.09 -10.67 -3.06
C CYS A 439 -10.70 -9.19 -2.99
N ALA A 440 -11.15 -8.49 -1.99
CA ALA A 440 -10.83 -7.08 -1.81
C ALA A 440 -10.30 -6.78 -0.41
N GLU A 441 -9.50 -5.75 -0.30
CA GLU A 441 -9.26 -5.04 0.94
C GLU A 441 -10.23 -3.84 0.94
N ASP A 442 -11.22 -3.87 1.82
CA ASP A 442 -12.32 -2.91 1.92
C ASP A 442 -12.46 -2.36 3.34
N LEU A 443 -11.32 -1.99 3.94
CA LEU A 443 -11.22 -1.44 5.28
C LEU A 443 -11.17 0.09 5.28
N GLY A 444 -11.37 0.70 6.46
CA GLY A 444 -11.32 2.14 6.68
C GLY A 444 -12.68 2.80 6.56
N MET A 445 -12.74 4.00 5.96
CA MET A 445 -13.97 4.76 5.75
C MET A 445 -14.73 4.20 4.56
N VAL A 446 -15.61 3.22 4.79
CA VAL A 446 -16.32 2.46 3.74
C VAL A 446 -17.66 3.11 3.43
N PRO A 447 -17.91 3.62 2.20
CA PRO A 447 -19.22 4.11 1.78
C PRO A 447 -20.28 2.99 1.73
N ASP A 448 -21.54 3.33 1.97
CA ASP A 448 -22.66 2.38 1.94
C ASP A 448 -22.82 1.64 0.61
N CYS A 449 -22.39 2.25 -0.50
CA CYS A 449 -22.47 1.63 -1.83
C CYS A 449 -21.45 0.50 -2.05
N VAL A 450 -20.41 0.40 -1.24
CA VAL A 450 -19.36 -0.62 -1.42
C VAL A 450 -19.91 -2.03 -1.27
N PRO A 451 -20.63 -2.39 -0.19
CA PRO A 451 -21.25 -3.72 -0.08
C PRO A 451 -22.18 -4.06 -1.25
N TRP A 452 -22.91 -3.09 -1.80
CA TRP A 452 -23.81 -3.32 -2.93
C TRP A 452 -23.04 -3.76 -4.19
N VAL A 453 -21.97 -3.04 -4.53
CA VAL A 453 -21.10 -3.37 -5.67
C VAL A 453 -20.38 -4.71 -5.44
N MET A 454 -19.86 -4.92 -4.24
CA MET A 454 -19.18 -6.17 -3.87
C MET A 454 -20.09 -7.39 -4.04
N ASP A 455 -21.35 -7.30 -3.58
CA ASP A 455 -22.32 -8.38 -3.70
C ASP A 455 -22.73 -8.61 -5.17
N GLU A 456 -23.00 -7.54 -5.92
CA GLU A 456 -23.38 -7.61 -7.33
C GLU A 456 -22.28 -8.27 -8.18
N LEU A 457 -21.01 -7.91 -7.94
CA LEU A 457 -19.86 -8.42 -8.68
C LEU A 457 -19.27 -9.68 -8.06
N LYS A 458 -19.83 -10.19 -6.97
CA LYS A 458 -19.35 -11.39 -6.24
C LYS A 458 -17.90 -11.29 -5.79
N ILE A 459 -17.48 -10.09 -5.38
CA ILE A 459 -16.17 -9.82 -4.81
C ILE A 459 -16.21 -10.18 -3.32
N LEU A 460 -15.23 -10.95 -2.84
CA LEU A 460 -15.15 -11.31 -1.43
C LEU A 460 -14.63 -10.12 -0.62
N SER A 461 -15.39 -9.74 0.41
CA SER A 461 -14.98 -8.71 1.38
C SER A 461 -13.93 -9.25 2.36
N LEU A 462 -13.23 -8.36 3.05
CA LEU A 462 -12.32 -8.71 4.13
C LEU A 462 -12.99 -8.48 5.48
N GLU A 463 -13.04 -9.51 6.33
CA GLU A 463 -13.68 -9.45 7.63
C GLU A 463 -12.65 -9.68 8.75
N LEU A 464 -12.52 -8.65 9.62
CA LEU A 464 -11.63 -8.61 10.77
C LEU A 464 -12.45 -8.38 12.05
N GLN A 465 -12.37 -9.29 13.00
CA GLN A 465 -13.10 -9.15 14.26
C GLN A 465 -12.62 -7.95 15.08
N SER A 466 -11.32 -7.66 15.04
CA SER A 466 -10.70 -6.55 15.77
C SER A 466 -10.93 -5.17 15.11
N MET A 467 -11.41 -5.14 13.87
CA MET A 467 -11.63 -3.93 13.08
C MET A 467 -12.94 -4.05 12.29
N PRO A 468 -14.08 -4.01 12.98
CA PRO A 468 -15.39 -4.12 12.34
C PRO A 468 -15.67 -2.91 11.44
N LYS A 469 -16.40 -3.13 10.34
CA LYS A 469 -16.81 -2.07 9.42
C LYS A 469 -17.93 -1.19 9.98
N ASP A 470 -18.69 -1.70 10.94
CA ASP A 470 -19.70 -0.95 11.68
C ASP A 470 -19.03 -0.20 12.84
N PRO A 471 -18.95 1.15 12.79
CA PRO A 471 -18.28 1.94 13.82
C PRO A 471 -19.03 1.95 15.16
N SER A 472 -20.27 1.46 15.20
CA SER A 472 -21.06 1.38 16.43
C SER A 472 -20.69 0.19 17.32
N VAL A 473 -19.92 -0.78 16.79
CA VAL A 473 -19.47 -1.97 17.53
C VAL A 473 -17.96 -1.99 17.64
N LYS A 474 -17.46 -2.37 18.81
CA LYS A 474 -16.03 -2.41 19.09
C LYS A 474 -15.33 -3.66 18.51
N PHE A 475 -16.03 -4.79 18.50
CA PHE A 475 -15.57 -6.06 17.96
C PHE A 475 -16.62 -6.66 17.05
N GLY A 476 -16.19 -7.20 15.91
CA GLY A 476 -17.08 -7.89 14.99
C GLY A 476 -17.59 -9.23 15.55
N HIS A 477 -18.80 -9.60 15.19
CA HIS A 477 -19.34 -10.92 15.49
C HIS A 477 -19.07 -11.88 14.33
N LEU A 478 -18.16 -12.83 14.51
CA LEU A 478 -17.76 -13.79 13.48
C LEU A 478 -18.94 -14.52 12.83
N SER A 479 -19.97 -14.85 13.61
CA SER A 479 -21.20 -15.50 13.10
C SER A 479 -22.03 -14.63 12.14
N ARG A 480 -21.75 -13.34 12.06
CA ARG A 480 -22.43 -12.39 11.17
C ARG A 480 -21.64 -12.07 9.91
N ASN A 481 -20.45 -12.65 9.76
CA ASN A 481 -19.68 -12.46 8.55
C ASN A 481 -20.50 -12.86 7.32
N PRO A 482 -20.49 -12.09 6.24
CA PRO A 482 -21.15 -12.51 5.00
C PRO A 482 -20.44 -13.76 4.43
N TYR A 483 -21.19 -14.64 3.77
CA TYR A 483 -20.59 -15.83 3.16
C TYR A 483 -19.50 -15.46 2.14
N ARG A 484 -19.76 -14.46 1.29
CA ARG A 484 -18.75 -13.97 0.31
C ARG A 484 -17.72 -13.07 0.96
N SER A 485 -16.93 -13.65 1.86
CA SER A 485 -15.86 -12.93 2.55
C SER A 485 -14.65 -13.81 2.80
N VAL A 486 -13.55 -13.13 3.10
CA VAL A 486 -12.33 -13.69 3.67
C VAL A 486 -12.27 -13.26 5.13
N CYS A 487 -12.34 -14.23 6.03
CA CYS A 487 -12.12 -14.00 7.46
C CYS A 487 -10.64 -14.14 7.78
N THR A 488 -10.09 -13.21 8.53
CA THR A 488 -8.73 -13.29 9.07
C THR A 488 -8.64 -12.67 10.44
N ILE A 489 -7.59 -12.98 11.19
CA ILE A 489 -7.29 -12.35 12.49
C ILE A 489 -6.48 -11.09 12.29
N SER A 490 -5.47 -11.17 11.43
CA SER A 490 -4.54 -10.07 11.13
C SER A 490 -4.13 -10.08 9.66
N SER A 491 -3.56 -8.98 9.21
CA SER A 491 -2.89 -8.88 7.91
C SER A 491 -1.44 -8.41 8.11
N HIS A 492 -0.68 -8.31 7.03
CA HIS A 492 0.67 -7.74 7.08
C HIS A 492 0.70 -6.26 7.54
N ASP A 493 -0.42 -5.54 7.44
CA ASP A 493 -0.55 -4.14 7.86
C ASP A 493 -0.97 -3.95 9.32
N MET A 494 -1.23 -5.05 10.01
CA MET A 494 -1.75 -5.05 11.38
C MET A 494 -0.81 -5.78 12.34
N PRO A 495 -0.93 -5.55 13.66
CA PRO A 495 -0.29 -6.41 14.65
C PRO A 495 -0.80 -7.85 14.52
N THR A 496 0.07 -8.82 14.75
CA THR A 496 -0.33 -10.24 14.90
C THR A 496 -1.24 -10.41 16.11
N LEU A 497 -1.93 -11.56 16.21
CA LEU A 497 -2.80 -11.86 17.35
C LEU A 497 -2.11 -11.62 18.70
N ARG A 498 -0.87 -12.08 18.84
CA ARG A 498 -0.09 -11.92 20.09
C ARG A 498 0.22 -10.46 20.39
N MET A 499 0.66 -9.70 19.38
CA MET A 499 0.92 -8.27 19.53
C MET A 499 -0.36 -7.51 19.90
N TRP A 500 -1.44 -7.76 19.17
CA TRP A 500 -2.75 -7.12 19.41
C TRP A 500 -3.26 -7.42 20.82
N TRP A 501 -3.04 -8.64 21.32
CA TRP A 501 -3.46 -9.07 22.64
C TRP A 501 -2.75 -8.29 23.75
N ASP A 502 -1.45 -8.09 23.62
CA ASP A 502 -0.63 -7.52 24.69
C ASP A 502 -0.45 -5.99 24.62
N GLU A 503 -0.74 -5.36 23.47
CA GLU A 503 -0.56 -3.91 23.30
C GLU A 503 -1.59 -3.05 24.06
N ASN A 504 -2.78 -3.59 24.38
CA ASN A 504 -3.82 -2.89 25.10
C ASN A 504 -4.61 -3.82 26.02
N ILE A 505 -4.21 -3.86 27.28
CA ILE A 505 -4.76 -4.75 28.30
C ILE A 505 -6.25 -4.51 28.57
N GLN A 506 -6.72 -3.26 28.54
CA GLN A 506 -8.14 -2.94 28.77
C GLN A 506 -9.02 -3.44 27.62
N ARG A 507 -8.58 -3.24 26.38
CA ARG A 507 -9.26 -3.73 25.19
C ARG A 507 -9.35 -5.26 25.20
N THR A 508 -8.25 -5.94 25.49
CA THR A 508 -8.23 -7.41 25.51
C THR A 508 -8.99 -8.00 26.68
N GLN A 509 -9.03 -7.33 27.83
CA GLN A 509 -9.90 -7.73 28.93
C GLN A 509 -11.39 -7.67 28.53
N GLU A 510 -11.80 -6.62 27.84
CA GLU A 510 -13.17 -6.49 27.32
C GLU A 510 -13.48 -7.57 26.29
N TYR A 511 -12.56 -7.79 25.33
CA TYR A 511 -12.68 -8.86 24.34
C TYR A 511 -12.81 -10.25 25.00
N TYR A 512 -11.99 -10.53 26.02
CA TYR A 512 -12.00 -11.77 26.78
C TYR A 512 -13.36 -12.02 27.44
N ASN A 513 -13.95 -10.97 28.02
CA ASN A 513 -15.24 -11.06 28.69
C ASN A 513 -16.42 -11.14 27.71
N THR A 514 -16.44 -10.28 26.69
CA THR A 514 -17.61 -10.07 25.83
C THR A 514 -17.63 -10.98 24.60
N MET A 515 -16.48 -11.26 24.00
CA MET A 515 -16.38 -12.04 22.76
C MET A 515 -16.02 -13.50 23.02
N LEU A 516 -15.16 -13.77 24.03
CA LEU A 516 -14.82 -15.12 24.41
C LEU A 516 -15.71 -15.69 25.53
N TYR A 517 -16.55 -14.85 26.12
CA TYR A 517 -17.49 -15.20 27.21
C TYR A 517 -16.78 -15.81 28.42
N ARG A 518 -15.58 -15.29 28.76
CA ARG A 518 -14.77 -15.74 29.87
C ARG A 518 -14.80 -14.76 31.03
N GLN A 519 -14.62 -15.26 32.25
CA GLN A 519 -14.59 -14.46 33.47
C GLN A 519 -13.19 -14.44 34.08
N GLY A 520 -12.94 -13.46 34.93
CA GLY A 520 -11.64 -13.25 35.58
C GLY A 520 -10.67 -12.44 34.71
N PRO A 521 -9.43 -12.28 35.16
CA PRO A 521 -8.41 -11.53 34.41
C PRO A 521 -7.98 -12.29 33.15
N ALA A 522 -7.91 -11.56 32.04
CA ALA A 522 -7.35 -12.07 30.79
C ALA A 522 -5.86 -12.40 31.00
N PRO A 523 -5.37 -13.59 30.60
CA PRO A 523 -3.97 -13.94 30.78
C PRO A 523 -3.06 -13.15 29.82
N HIS A 524 -1.92 -12.70 30.34
CA HIS A 524 -0.85 -12.05 29.58
C HIS A 524 0.51 -12.63 29.95
N PRO A 525 1.39 -12.89 28.97
CA PRO A 525 1.17 -12.85 27.52
C PRO A 525 0.12 -13.87 27.07
N LEU A 526 -0.34 -13.74 25.81
CA LEU A 526 -1.34 -14.65 25.23
C LEU A 526 -0.84 -16.12 25.30
N PRO A 527 -1.54 -17.02 26.03
CA PRO A 527 -1.16 -18.43 26.07
C PRO A 527 -1.63 -19.18 24.81
N GLY A 528 -0.92 -20.25 24.45
CA GLY A 528 -1.20 -21.04 23.24
C GLY A 528 -2.60 -21.62 23.19
N TRP A 529 -3.14 -22.10 24.31
CA TRP A 529 -4.51 -22.63 24.37
C TRP A 529 -5.57 -21.57 24.04
N LEU A 530 -5.34 -20.32 24.44
CA LEU A 530 -6.27 -19.21 24.15
C LEU A 530 -6.16 -18.74 22.71
N ALA A 531 -4.93 -18.73 22.15
CA ALA A 531 -4.74 -18.52 20.71
C ALA A 531 -5.48 -19.58 19.89
N SER A 532 -5.44 -20.86 20.30
CA SER A 532 -6.18 -21.96 19.66
C SER A 532 -7.69 -21.74 19.72
N ASP A 533 -8.25 -21.29 20.88
CA ASP A 533 -9.68 -20.96 21.00
C ASP A 533 -10.09 -19.84 20.02
N ILE A 534 -9.30 -18.76 19.96
CA ILE A 534 -9.58 -17.63 19.06
C ILE A 534 -9.53 -18.07 17.59
N ILE A 535 -8.51 -18.84 17.20
CA ILE A 535 -8.38 -19.37 15.83
C ILE A 535 -9.56 -20.29 15.50
N SER A 536 -9.93 -21.20 16.38
CA SER A 536 -11.06 -22.11 16.16
C SER A 536 -12.38 -21.36 15.93
N ARG A 537 -12.60 -20.25 16.64
CA ARG A 537 -13.77 -19.39 16.43
C ARG A 537 -13.75 -18.73 15.05
N HIS A 538 -12.61 -18.29 14.56
CA HIS A 538 -12.47 -17.74 13.20
C HIS A 538 -12.71 -18.80 12.14
N LEU A 539 -12.17 -20.01 12.34
CA LEU A 539 -12.37 -21.14 11.43
C LEU A 539 -13.86 -21.54 11.31
N THR A 540 -14.66 -21.41 12.38
CA THR A 540 -16.09 -21.72 12.36
C THR A 540 -16.97 -20.60 11.83
N SER A 541 -16.40 -19.46 11.41
CA SER A 541 -17.17 -18.36 10.81
C SER A 541 -17.82 -18.79 9.49
N PRO A 542 -18.96 -18.18 9.08
CA PRO A 542 -19.63 -18.48 7.82
C PRO A 542 -18.90 -17.96 6.57
N SER A 543 -17.79 -17.25 6.72
CA SER A 543 -16.98 -16.75 5.61
C SER A 543 -16.55 -17.88 4.67
N MET A 544 -16.61 -17.65 3.36
CA MET A 544 -16.18 -18.61 2.34
C MET A 544 -14.73 -19.07 2.57
N LEU A 545 -13.85 -18.13 2.87
CA LEU A 545 -12.43 -18.38 3.15
C LEU A 545 -12.07 -17.92 4.56
N CYS A 546 -11.21 -18.68 5.24
CA CYS A 546 -10.54 -18.26 6.45
C CYS A 546 -9.03 -18.40 6.22
N ILE A 547 -8.34 -17.28 6.10
CA ILE A 547 -6.90 -17.23 5.78
C ILE A 547 -6.18 -16.57 6.95
N LEU A 548 -5.31 -17.32 7.62
CA LEU A 548 -4.58 -16.87 8.80
C LEU A 548 -3.08 -16.75 8.49
N SER A 549 -2.42 -15.80 9.11
CA SER A 549 -0.96 -15.66 9.00
C SER A 549 -0.24 -16.83 9.65
N ILE A 550 0.95 -17.15 9.18
CA ILE A 550 1.79 -18.19 9.82
C ILE A 550 2.12 -17.81 11.26
N GLN A 551 2.30 -16.53 11.56
CA GLN A 551 2.55 -16.03 12.92
C GLN A 551 1.37 -16.32 13.85
N ASP A 552 0.14 -16.17 13.37
CA ASP A 552 -1.07 -16.45 14.15
C ASP A 552 -1.23 -17.97 14.38
N TRP A 553 -0.91 -18.80 13.38
CA TRP A 553 -0.85 -20.25 13.57
C TRP A 553 0.21 -20.67 14.61
N LEU A 554 1.41 -20.07 14.54
CA LEU A 554 2.49 -20.34 15.49
C LEU A 554 2.16 -19.85 16.90
N ALA A 555 1.25 -18.87 17.06
CA ALA A 555 0.81 -18.41 18.39
C ALA A 555 0.18 -19.53 19.23
N THR A 556 -0.33 -20.60 18.59
CA THR A 556 -0.90 -21.77 19.29
C THR A 556 0.13 -22.65 19.98
N ASP A 557 1.41 -22.54 19.61
CA ASP A 557 2.48 -23.38 20.13
C ASP A 557 3.60 -22.53 20.73
N GLU A 558 3.68 -22.56 22.07
CA GLU A 558 4.62 -21.75 22.85
C GLU A 558 6.09 -22.13 22.63
N ALA A 559 6.37 -23.34 22.12
CA ALA A 559 7.73 -23.79 21.82
C ALA A 559 8.19 -23.36 20.41
N LEU A 560 7.25 -23.18 19.48
CA LEU A 560 7.56 -22.84 18.08
C LEU A 560 7.49 -21.34 17.80
N ARG A 561 6.68 -20.58 18.53
CA ARG A 561 6.53 -19.14 18.30
C ARG A 561 7.76 -18.35 18.74
N LEU A 562 7.98 -17.17 18.17
CA LEU A 562 9.04 -16.27 18.61
C LEU A 562 8.86 -15.86 20.08
N PRO A 563 9.94 -15.74 20.87
CA PRO A 563 9.86 -15.25 22.27
C PRO A 563 9.25 -13.85 22.34
N ASP A 564 9.72 -12.91 21.51
CA ASP A 564 9.21 -11.55 21.42
C ASP A 564 8.14 -11.43 20.31
N ALA A 565 6.90 -11.14 20.72
CA ALA A 565 5.80 -10.94 19.78
C ALA A 565 6.03 -9.76 18.82
N ASN A 566 6.77 -8.71 19.24
CA ASN A 566 7.04 -7.55 18.37
C ASN A 566 7.92 -7.91 17.17
N ALA A 567 8.71 -8.97 17.28
CA ALA A 567 9.53 -9.47 16.16
C ALA A 567 8.68 -10.10 15.03
N GLU A 568 7.41 -10.39 15.28
CA GLU A 568 6.47 -10.91 14.27
C GLU A 568 5.93 -9.85 13.30
N ARG A 569 6.13 -8.56 13.61
CA ARG A 569 5.59 -7.45 12.80
C ARG A 569 6.20 -7.41 11.41
N ILE A 570 5.34 -7.29 10.39
CA ILE A 570 5.74 -7.18 8.99
C ILE A 570 5.78 -5.72 8.55
N ASN A 571 4.66 -5.00 8.66
CA ASN A 571 4.53 -3.61 8.22
C ASN A 571 4.00 -2.70 9.33
N ILE A 572 4.32 -1.41 9.21
CA ILE A 572 3.74 -0.31 9.98
C ILE A 572 3.28 0.74 8.96
N PRO A 573 2.00 0.71 8.50
CA PRO A 573 1.54 1.56 7.40
C PRO A 573 1.70 3.07 7.64
N ALA A 574 1.65 3.50 8.90
CA ALA A 574 1.87 4.89 9.28
C ALA A 574 3.34 5.34 9.13
N ASN A 575 4.28 4.41 8.96
CA ASN A 575 5.70 4.69 8.76
C ASN A 575 6.08 4.48 7.28
N PRO A 576 6.19 5.54 6.48
CA PRO A 576 6.51 5.43 5.05
C PRO A 576 7.94 4.92 4.78
N LYS A 577 8.78 4.89 5.82
CA LYS A 577 10.16 4.39 5.77
C LYS A 577 10.32 3.07 6.53
N HIS A 578 9.24 2.29 6.66
CA HIS A 578 9.34 0.97 7.30
C HIS A 578 10.17 0.02 6.46
N TYR A 579 11.12 -0.67 7.10
CA TYR A 579 11.95 -1.68 6.45
C TYR A 579 11.24 -3.05 6.50
N TRP A 580 10.77 -3.55 5.35
CA TRP A 580 10.16 -4.88 5.23
C TRP A 580 11.24 -5.94 5.19
N ARG A 581 11.58 -6.50 6.35
CA ARG A 581 12.66 -7.48 6.52
C ARG A 581 12.30 -8.66 7.41
N TYR A 582 10.99 -8.87 7.65
CA TYR A 582 10.56 -10.04 8.41
C TYR A 582 11.03 -11.32 7.72
N ARG A 583 11.55 -12.25 8.52
CA ARG A 583 11.94 -13.58 8.10
C ARG A 583 11.41 -14.59 9.12
N MET A 584 10.78 -15.67 8.63
CA MET A 584 10.36 -16.76 9.48
C MET A 584 11.60 -17.40 10.11
N HIS A 585 11.58 -17.59 11.42
CA HIS A 585 12.71 -18.12 12.21
C HIS A 585 12.85 -19.66 12.14
N LEU A 586 11.83 -20.34 11.60
CA LEU A 586 11.82 -21.80 11.42
C LEU A 586 12.06 -22.15 9.96
N ASN A 587 12.76 -23.25 9.71
CA ASN A 587 12.80 -23.83 8.38
C ASN A 587 11.44 -24.46 8.04
N ILE A 588 10.99 -24.33 6.81
CA ILE A 588 9.70 -24.87 6.37
C ILE A 588 9.68 -26.41 6.51
N GLU A 589 10.80 -27.06 6.21
CA GLU A 589 10.98 -28.51 6.30
C GLU A 589 10.84 -29.00 7.74
N ASP A 590 11.44 -28.29 8.70
CA ASP A 590 11.36 -28.60 10.12
C ASP A 590 9.94 -28.42 10.65
N LEU A 591 9.27 -27.33 10.24
CA LEU A 591 7.89 -27.07 10.61
C LEU A 591 6.93 -28.13 10.03
N ALA A 592 7.12 -28.53 8.77
CA ALA A 592 6.34 -29.59 8.14
C ALA A 592 6.58 -30.98 8.77
N ALA A 593 7.76 -31.20 9.36
CA ALA A 593 8.10 -32.44 10.05
C ALA A 593 7.61 -32.47 11.52
N ASP A 594 7.20 -31.34 12.10
CA ASP A 594 6.65 -31.29 13.46
C ASP A 594 5.24 -31.88 13.49
N LYS A 595 5.17 -33.19 13.79
CA LYS A 595 3.91 -33.94 13.78
C LYS A 595 2.88 -33.39 14.76
N ARG A 596 3.31 -32.88 15.92
CA ARG A 596 2.42 -32.30 16.93
C ARG A 596 1.74 -31.05 16.42
N PHE A 597 2.50 -30.13 15.85
CA PHE A 597 1.98 -28.89 15.26
C PHE A 597 1.04 -29.15 14.08
N VAL A 598 1.48 -30.01 13.14
CA VAL A 598 0.67 -30.39 11.98
C VAL A 598 -0.64 -31.06 12.40
N GLN A 599 -0.60 -31.97 13.39
CA GLN A 599 -1.79 -32.62 13.91
C GLN A 599 -2.76 -31.63 14.54
N ASN A 600 -2.27 -30.72 15.38
CA ASN A 600 -3.09 -29.70 16.05
C ASN A 600 -3.83 -28.82 15.02
N ILE A 601 -3.13 -28.35 13.99
CA ILE A 601 -3.74 -27.55 12.93
C ILE A 601 -4.79 -28.38 12.17
N THR A 602 -4.46 -29.60 11.79
CA THR A 602 -5.37 -30.49 11.07
C THR A 602 -6.64 -30.75 11.86
N GLU A 603 -6.53 -30.99 13.17
CA GLU A 603 -7.67 -31.18 14.05
C GLU A 603 -8.56 -29.95 14.15
N MET A 604 -7.97 -28.75 14.34
CA MET A 604 -8.73 -27.49 14.38
C MET A 604 -9.50 -27.23 13.06
N ILE A 605 -8.86 -27.47 11.92
CA ILE A 605 -9.47 -27.30 10.61
C ILE A 605 -10.60 -28.33 10.41
N SER A 606 -10.37 -29.61 10.71
CA SER A 606 -11.38 -30.67 10.58
C SER A 606 -12.60 -30.41 11.49
N GLN A 607 -12.39 -29.97 12.71
CA GLN A 607 -13.47 -29.64 13.65
C GLN A 607 -14.30 -28.45 13.21
N SER A 608 -13.73 -27.56 12.41
CA SER A 608 -14.44 -26.38 11.86
C SER A 608 -15.42 -26.72 10.73
N GLY A 609 -15.36 -27.92 10.18
CA GLY A 609 -16.16 -28.34 9.02
C GLY A 609 -15.72 -27.73 7.69
N ARG A 610 -14.49 -27.23 7.59
CA ARG A 610 -13.93 -26.65 6.35
C ARG A 610 -13.21 -27.68 5.45
N VAL A 611 -13.19 -28.94 5.83
CA VAL A 611 -12.63 -30.06 5.06
C VAL A 611 -13.72 -31.09 4.80
#